data_06232ec7ff431d6f0a7169969e68db6e
#
_entry.id   06232ec7ff431d6f0a7169969e68db6e
#
_cell.length_a   1.000
_cell.length_b   1.000
_cell.length_c   1.000
_cell.angle_alpha   90.00
_cell.angle_beta   90.00
_cell.angle_gamma   90.00
#
_symmetry.space_group_name_H-M   'P 1'
#
loop_
_entity.id
_entity.type
_entity.pdbx_description
1 polymer ?
#
loop_
_entity_poly.entity_id
_entity_poly.type
_entity_poly.pdbx_seq_one_letter_code
_entity_poly.pdbx_strand_id
1 'polypeptide(L)'
;MTAHFRLACDRLPHGVVPASGLPDGSLTRVFDHVAIAVSDLAASERFYRTVLSVLGVEPGHADAELVEWEDWDIGPTDREHPLTRGLHVGFRARDRAHVDAFWQAGIDAGYRDDGAPGPRTHYGPTYYGGFLLDPDGNSVEAVHGDREDAVPDGCVDHLWIRVRDPQASRRFYTTIAPYAGLCLAHDEPGRVQLSGPDSSISLVGDERPLTEHVHLAFPARADATVRAFHAAALAAGYQDHGAPGERAVYHPGYYGAFVLDPDGHNVEVVNHNRG
;
A
#
# COMPACT_ATOMS: atom_id res chain seq x y z
N MET A 1 4.72 -17.47 -25.99
CA MET A 1 5.61 -16.28 -26.16
C MET A 1 5.61 -15.58 -24.81
N THR A 2 6.60 -15.88 -24.00
CA THR A 2 6.77 -15.40 -22.62
C THR A 2 7.42 -14.02 -22.69
N ALA A 3 6.64 -12.97 -22.52
CA ALA A 3 7.17 -11.61 -22.43
C ALA A 3 7.66 -11.38 -21.00
N HIS A 4 8.97 -11.31 -20.84
CA HIS A 4 9.66 -10.95 -19.62
C HIS A 4 9.30 -9.51 -19.22
N PHE A 5 8.58 -9.34 -18.12
CA PHE A 5 8.31 -8.05 -17.47
C PHE A 5 9.53 -7.56 -16.65
N ARG A 6 10.68 -7.46 -17.30
CA ARG A 6 11.86 -6.81 -16.74
C ARG A 6 12.29 -5.69 -17.67
N LEU A 7 11.53 -4.56 -17.78
CA LEU A 7 11.97 -3.42 -18.58
C LEU A 7 11.04 -2.18 -18.44
N ALA A 8 10.98 -1.55 -17.28
CA ALA A 8 10.41 -0.20 -17.20
C ALA A 8 11.25 0.78 -16.35
N CYS A 9 12.12 0.30 -15.45
CA CYS A 9 12.93 1.20 -14.61
C CYS A 9 14.19 1.76 -15.30
N ASP A 10 14.61 1.24 -16.47
CA ASP A 10 15.88 1.62 -17.12
C ASP A 10 15.78 2.80 -18.11
N ARG A 11 14.60 3.41 -18.30
CA ARG A 11 14.45 4.55 -19.22
C ARG A 11 13.73 5.72 -18.57
N LEU A 12 14.47 6.50 -17.76
CA LEU A 12 14.04 7.82 -17.35
C LEU A 12 14.36 8.85 -18.44
N PRO A 13 13.49 9.84 -18.73
CA PRO A 13 13.81 10.94 -19.62
C PRO A 13 14.96 11.77 -19.05
N HIS A 14 15.82 12.30 -19.93
CA HIS A 14 17.01 13.09 -19.60
C HIS A 14 16.69 14.21 -18.60
N GLY A 15 17.32 14.16 -17.42
CA GLY A 15 17.24 15.19 -16.39
C GLY A 15 16.83 14.73 -14.98
N VAL A 16 16.38 13.49 -14.82
CA VAL A 16 16.14 12.89 -13.50
C VAL A 16 17.40 12.11 -13.11
N VAL A 17 17.97 12.41 -11.95
CA VAL A 17 19.10 11.67 -11.40
C VAL A 17 18.66 10.21 -11.26
N PRO A 18 19.30 9.25 -11.94
CA PRO A 18 18.90 7.86 -11.81
C PRO A 18 19.15 7.38 -10.39
N ALA A 19 18.30 6.48 -9.89
CA ALA A 19 18.48 5.78 -8.62
C ALA A 19 19.83 5.01 -8.54
N SER A 20 20.60 4.95 -9.62
CA SER A 20 21.96 4.42 -9.72
C SER A 20 23.04 5.23 -8.98
N GLY A 21 22.67 6.32 -8.29
CA GLY A 21 23.57 7.07 -7.39
C GLY A 21 23.36 6.76 -5.91
N LEU A 22 22.40 5.89 -5.56
CA LEU A 22 22.23 5.42 -4.18
C LEU A 22 23.17 4.24 -3.93
N PRO A 23 23.87 4.19 -2.77
CA PRO A 23 24.74 3.07 -2.45
C PRO A 23 23.97 1.76 -2.46
N ASP A 24 24.62 0.73 -3.01
CA ASP A 24 24.20 -0.64 -3.18
C ASP A 24 23.30 -1.17 -2.03
N GLY A 25 22.05 -1.44 -2.38
CA GLY A 25 21.02 -1.94 -1.48
C GLY A 25 19.63 -1.54 -2.01
N SER A 26 19.05 -2.30 -2.96
CA SER A 26 17.68 -2.07 -3.40
C SER A 26 16.71 -2.14 -2.20
N LEU A 27 15.70 -1.26 -2.17
CA LEU A 27 14.56 -1.44 -1.27
C LEU A 27 13.95 -2.81 -1.58
N THR A 28 13.63 -3.58 -0.55
CA THR A 28 13.09 -4.93 -0.71
C THR A 28 11.57 -4.92 -0.73
N ARG A 29 10.95 -3.82 -0.24
CA ARG A 29 9.50 -3.62 -0.17
C ARG A 29 9.08 -2.25 -0.70
N VAL A 30 7.82 -2.15 -1.13
CA VAL A 30 7.19 -0.89 -1.57
C VAL A 30 6.71 -0.10 -0.36
N PHE A 31 5.90 -0.72 0.49
CA PHE A 31 5.35 -0.03 1.64
C PHE A 31 6.27 -0.18 2.85
N ASP A 32 6.50 0.92 3.55
CA ASP A 32 6.91 0.87 4.93
C ASP A 32 5.74 0.39 5.77
N HIS A 33 4.62 1.10 5.63
CA HIS A 33 3.32 0.69 6.14
C HIS A 33 2.17 1.32 5.34
N VAL A 34 1.02 0.67 5.40
CA VAL A 34 -0.27 1.18 4.94
C VAL A 34 -1.18 1.23 6.17
N ALA A 35 -1.69 2.39 6.53
CA ALA A 35 -2.55 2.54 7.69
C ALA A 35 -3.96 3.00 7.31
N ILE A 36 -4.96 2.42 8.00
CA ILE A 36 -6.36 2.84 7.90
C ILE A 36 -6.93 3.22 9.26
N ALA A 37 -7.79 4.24 9.27
CA ALA A 37 -8.59 4.57 10.43
C ALA A 37 -9.91 3.80 10.39
N VAL A 38 -10.28 3.15 11.49
CA VAL A 38 -11.45 2.28 11.60
C VAL A 38 -12.45 2.80 12.62
N SER A 39 -13.75 2.53 12.42
CA SER A 39 -14.81 3.01 13.30
C SER A 39 -14.85 2.32 14.66
N ASP A 40 -14.46 1.04 14.72
CA ASP A 40 -14.36 0.21 15.93
C ASP A 40 -13.08 -0.63 15.85
N LEU A 41 -12.02 -0.17 16.54
CA LEU A 41 -10.72 -0.82 16.53
C LEU A 41 -10.79 -2.28 16.98
N ALA A 42 -11.58 -2.58 18.03
CA ALA A 42 -11.68 -3.94 18.54
C ALA A 42 -12.42 -4.88 17.57
N ALA A 43 -13.43 -4.38 16.85
CA ALA A 43 -14.10 -5.16 15.80
C ALA A 43 -13.19 -5.42 14.61
N SER A 44 -12.46 -4.39 14.16
CA SER A 44 -11.51 -4.49 13.04
C SER A 44 -10.30 -5.36 13.38
N GLU A 45 -9.74 -5.23 14.60
CA GLU A 45 -8.70 -6.13 15.09
C GLU A 45 -9.14 -7.60 15.05
N ARG A 46 -10.35 -7.90 15.54
CA ARG A 46 -10.89 -9.28 15.47
C ARG A 46 -11.00 -9.77 14.03
N PHE A 47 -11.45 -8.92 13.11
CA PHE A 47 -11.54 -9.25 11.69
C PHE A 47 -10.16 -9.59 11.13
N TYR A 48 -9.21 -8.65 11.21
CA TYR A 48 -7.88 -8.82 10.62
C TYR A 48 -7.10 -9.98 11.27
N ARG A 49 -7.19 -10.17 12.60
CA ARG A 49 -6.62 -11.35 13.26
C ARG A 49 -7.22 -12.65 12.72
N THR A 50 -8.53 -12.72 12.53
CA THR A 50 -9.20 -13.92 12.03
C THR A 50 -8.70 -14.30 10.64
N VAL A 51 -8.57 -13.32 9.74
CA VAL A 51 -8.28 -13.61 8.33
C VAL A 51 -6.77 -13.63 8.02
N LEU A 52 -5.95 -12.81 8.69
CA LEU A 52 -4.52 -12.76 8.44
C LEU A 52 -3.75 -13.91 9.11
N SER A 53 -4.20 -14.39 10.27
CA SER A 53 -3.56 -15.55 10.92
C SER A 53 -3.56 -16.80 10.04
N VAL A 54 -4.59 -16.97 9.20
CA VAL A 54 -4.65 -18.09 8.23
C VAL A 54 -3.58 -17.95 7.15
N LEU A 55 -3.15 -16.72 6.85
CA LEU A 55 -2.05 -16.45 5.93
C LEU A 55 -0.67 -16.56 6.62
N GLY A 56 -0.65 -16.79 7.93
CA GLY A 56 0.56 -16.86 8.74
C GLY A 56 1.06 -15.49 9.21
N VAL A 57 0.22 -14.45 9.11
CA VAL A 57 0.54 -13.07 9.50
C VAL A 57 -0.08 -12.77 10.86
N GLU A 58 0.76 -12.58 11.86
CA GLU A 58 0.34 -12.25 13.23
C GLU A 58 0.71 -10.80 13.57
N PRO A 59 -0.06 -10.12 14.44
CA PRO A 59 0.26 -8.75 14.79
C PRO A 59 1.58 -8.66 15.59
N GLY A 60 2.45 -7.75 15.17
CA GLY A 60 3.69 -7.42 15.85
C GLY A 60 3.48 -6.50 17.05
N HIS A 61 2.44 -5.66 16.98
CA HIS A 61 2.03 -4.75 18.05
C HIS A 61 0.49 -4.67 18.13
N ALA A 62 -0.03 -4.49 19.34
CA ALA A 62 -1.47 -4.22 19.55
C ALA A 62 -1.68 -3.50 20.88
N ASP A 63 -2.32 -2.33 20.82
CA ASP A 63 -2.81 -1.59 22.00
C ASP A 63 -4.14 -0.88 21.70
N ALA A 64 -4.54 0.09 22.51
CA ALA A 64 -5.81 0.79 22.34
C ALA A 64 -5.80 1.84 21.21
N GLU A 65 -4.63 2.15 20.63
CA GLU A 65 -4.45 3.21 19.64
C GLU A 65 -3.99 2.66 18.29
N LEU A 66 -3.34 1.47 18.26
CA LEU A 66 -2.74 0.93 17.05
C LEU A 66 -2.66 -0.60 17.11
N VAL A 67 -2.95 -1.26 15.99
CA VAL A 67 -2.61 -2.67 15.76
C VAL A 67 -1.85 -2.76 14.45
N GLU A 68 -0.65 -3.38 14.49
CA GLU A 68 0.30 -3.47 13.39
C GLU A 68 0.54 -4.93 12.97
N TRP A 69 0.51 -5.20 11.66
CA TRP A 69 0.92 -6.46 11.02
C TRP A 69 1.93 -6.14 9.94
N GLU A 70 3.19 -6.45 10.13
CA GLU A 70 4.24 -6.23 9.11
C GLU A 70 4.20 -4.80 8.49
N ASP A 71 3.51 -4.65 7.33
CA ASP A 71 3.31 -3.40 6.61
C ASP A 71 1.83 -2.96 6.53
N TRP A 72 0.97 -3.49 7.42
CA TRP A 72 -0.45 -3.15 7.52
C TRP A 72 -0.84 -2.72 8.93
N ASP A 73 -1.45 -1.54 9.05
CA ASP A 73 -1.81 -0.93 10.33
C ASP A 73 -3.28 -0.52 10.37
N ILE A 74 -3.89 -0.65 11.56
CA ILE A 74 -5.21 -0.09 11.83
C ILE A 74 -5.20 0.72 13.13
N GLY A 75 -5.84 1.88 13.12
CA GLY A 75 -6.02 2.73 14.31
C GLY A 75 -7.46 3.24 14.42
N PRO A 76 -7.89 3.74 15.59
CA PRO A 76 -9.22 4.31 15.73
C PRO A 76 -9.34 5.61 14.95
N THR A 77 -10.54 5.88 14.43
CA THR A 77 -10.84 7.18 13.82
C THR A 77 -10.87 8.29 14.87
N ASP A 78 -10.31 9.44 14.53
CA ASP A 78 -10.37 10.66 15.33
C ASP A 78 -10.50 11.90 14.43
N ARG A 79 -10.22 13.10 14.94
CA ARG A 79 -10.30 14.34 14.18
C ARG A 79 -9.18 14.47 13.14
N GLU A 80 -8.00 13.92 13.43
CA GLU A 80 -6.80 13.99 12.57
C GLU A 80 -6.73 12.78 11.62
N HIS A 81 -7.35 11.67 12.03
CA HIS A 81 -7.42 10.40 11.29
C HIS A 81 -8.89 10.04 11.02
N PRO A 82 -9.53 10.67 10.02
CA PRO A 82 -10.91 10.36 9.67
C PRO A 82 -11.01 8.95 9.05
N LEU A 83 -12.19 8.35 9.23
CA LEU A 83 -12.50 6.98 8.82
C LEU A 83 -12.11 6.70 7.37
N THR A 84 -11.32 5.64 7.15
CA THR A 84 -10.99 5.14 5.81
C THR A 84 -12.16 4.40 5.20
N ARG A 85 -12.51 4.70 3.95
CA ARG A 85 -13.61 4.10 3.22
C ARG A 85 -13.21 3.74 1.78
N GLY A 86 -13.85 2.69 1.26
CA GLY A 86 -13.75 2.34 -0.16
C GLY A 86 -12.37 1.86 -0.60
N LEU A 87 -11.49 1.52 0.33
CA LEU A 87 -10.20 0.91 0.02
C LEU A 87 -10.40 -0.53 -0.44
N HIS A 88 -9.56 -0.97 -1.38
CA HIS A 88 -9.33 -2.37 -1.63
C HIS A 88 -7.85 -2.68 -1.35
N VAL A 89 -7.63 -3.69 -0.50
CA VAL A 89 -6.29 -4.21 -0.15
C VAL A 89 -6.20 -5.70 -0.43
N GLY A 90 -5.14 -6.12 -1.12
CA GLY A 90 -4.80 -7.52 -1.32
C GLY A 90 -3.65 -7.95 -0.42
N PHE A 91 -3.83 -9.05 0.29
CA PHE A 91 -2.81 -9.70 1.12
C PHE A 91 -2.27 -10.94 0.43
N ARG A 92 -0.98 -11.19 0.57
CA ARG A 92 -0.31 -12.34 -0.05
C ARG A 92 -0.75 -13.66 0.56
N ALA A 93 -1.15 -14.60 -0.28
CA ALA A 93 -1.36 -15.97 0.10
C ALA A 93 -0.30 -16.88 -0.55
N ARG A 94 0.29 -17.77 0.23
CA ARG A 94 1.35 -18.69 -0.23
C ARG A 94 0.88 -19.58 -1.38
N ASP A 95 -0.36 -20.03 -1.33
CA ASP A 95 -0.99 -20.90 -2.32
C ASP A 95 -2.51 -20.72 -2.32
N ARG A 96 -3.21 -21.36 -3.26
CA ARG A 96 -4.67 -21.29 -3.39
C ARG A 96 -5.42 -21.80 -2.16
N ALA A 97 -4.86 -22.79 -1.46
CA ALA A 97 -5.50 -23.32 -0.25
C ALA A 97 -5.52 -22.29 0.89
N HIS A 98 -4.51 -21.40 0.97
CA HIS A 98 -4.52 -20.29 1.92
C HIS A 98 -5.56 -19.22 1.53
N VAL A 99 -5.78 -18.98 0.22
CA VAL A 99 -6.87 -18.10 -0.23
C VAL A 99 -8.23 -18.67 0.17
N ASP A 100 -8.44 -19.97 -0.07
CA ASP A 100 -9.68 -20.66 0.31
C ASP A 100 -9.90 -20.58 1.84
N ALA A 101 -8.85 -20.83 2.62
CA ALA A 101 -8.90 -20.82 4.08
C ALA A 101 -9.14 -19.41 4.64
N PHE A 102 -8.54 -18.36 4.07
CA PHE A 102 -8.80 -16.96 4.41
C PHE A 102 -10.28 -16.62 4.27
N TRP A 103 -10.87 -16.92 3.13
CA TRP A 103 -12.27 -16.63 2.87
C TRP A 103 -13.17 -17.45 3.79
N GLN A 104 -12.91 -18.75 3.94
CA GLN A 104 -13.71 -19.63 4.79
C GLN A 104 -13.67 -19.19 6.27
N ALA A 105 -12.50 -18.82 6.79
CA ALA A 105 -12.36 -18.31 8.16
C ALA A 105 -13.21 -17.05 8.39
N GLY A 106 -13.24 -16.14 7.41
CA GLY A 106 -14.08 -14.95 7.49
C GLY A 106 -15.57 -15.28 7.44
N ILE A 107 -16.01 -16.19 6.57
CA ILE A 107 -17.40 -16.63 6.47
C ILE A 107 -17.85 -17.35 7.75
N ASP A 108 -17.03 -18.24 8.29
CA ASP A 108 -17.32 -18.98 9.53
C ASP A 108 -17.42 -18.04 10.75
N ALA A 109 -16.65 -16.94 10.73
CA ALA A 109 -16.74 -15.88 11.74
C ALA A 109 -17.92 -14.91 11.54
N GLY A 110 -18.68 -15.06 10.44
CA GLY A 110 -19.88 -14.24 10.15
C GLY A 110 -19.59 -12.93 9.43
N TYR A 111 -18.40 -12.75 8.85
CA TYR A 111 -18.06 -11.56 8.05
C TYR A 111 -18.69 -11.62 6.65
N ARG A 112 -18.81 -10.47 6.01
CA ARG A 112 -19.51 -10.34 4.74
C ARG A 112 -18.64 -10.82 3.58
N ASP A 113 -19.22 -11.66 2.73
CA ASP A 113 -18.67 -12.07 1.46
C ASP A 113 -18.61 -10.88 0.48
N ASP A 114 -17.47 -10.72 -0.22
CA ASP A 114 -17.26 -9.77 -1.32
C ASP A 114 -16.79 -10.50 -2.60
N GLY A 115 -16.70 -11.81 -2.56
CA GLY A 115 -16.39 -12.68 -3.70
C GLY A 115 -15.67 -13.96 -3.30
N ALA A 116 -16.35 -15.10 -3.50
CA ALA A 116 -15.79 -16.41 -3.18
C ALA A 116 -14.45 -16.68 -3.91
N PRO A 117 -13.58 -17.51 -3.32
CA PRO A 117 -12.30 -17.88 -3.93
C PRO A 117 -12.43 -18.43 -5.34
N GLY A 118 -11.55 -18.00 -6.22
CA GLY A 118 -11.55 -18.50 -7.61
C GLY A 118 -10.55 -17.79 -8.51
N PRO A 119 -10.35 -18.35 -9.73
CA PRO A 119 -9.51 -17.74 -10.73
C PRO A 119 -10.05 -16.35 -11.16
N ARG A 120 -9.16 -15.37 -11.32
CA ARG A 120 -9.44 -14.03 -11.85
C ARG A 120 -8.57 -13.78 -13.07
N THR A 121 -8.83 -14.52 -14.15
CA THR A 121 -7.98 -14.59 -15.34
C THR A 121 -7.81 -13.25 -16.07
N HIS A 122 -8.69 -12.27 -15.82
CA HIS A 122 -8.57 -10.92 -16.34
C HIS A 122 -7.45 -10.09 -15.66
N TYR A 123 -6.98 -10.51 -14.47
CA TYR A 123 -5.79 -9.92 -13.82
C TYR A 123 -4.50 -10.69 -14.16
N GLY A 124 -4.61 -11.96 -14.49
CA GLY A 124 -3.49 -12.79 -14.85
C GLY A 124 -3.88 -14.28 -14.96
N PRO A 125 -3.15 -15.09 -15.73
CA PRO A 125 -3.51 -16.50 -15.98
C PRO A 125 -3.52 -17.37 -14.73
N THR A 126 -2.75 -17.00 -13.71
CA THR A 126 -2.58 -17.74 -12.45
C THR A 126 -3.22 -17.04 -11.27
N TYR A 127 -3.75 -15.82 -11.46
CA TYR A 127 -4.35 -15.04 -10.40
C TYR A 127 -5.54 -15.76 -9.78
N TYR A 128 -5.46 -16.01 -8.47
CA TYR A 128 -6.50 -16.65 -7.67
C TYR A 128 -6.75 -15.81 -6.42
N GLY A 129 -7.97 -15.32 -6.25
CA GLY A 129 -8.34 -14.39 -5.17
C GLY A 129 -9.67 -14.73 -4.53
N GLY A 130 -9.79 -14.41 -3.24
CA GLY A 130 -11.02 -14.49 -2.45
C GLY A 130 -11.17 -13.23 -1.62
N PHE A 131 -12.40 -12.71 -1.49
CA PHE A 131 -12.67 -11.36 -1.01
C PHE A 131 -13.68 -11.36 0.12
N LEU A 132 -13.43 -10.51 1.10
CA LEU A 132 -14.33 -10.22 2.23
C LEU A 132 -14.47 -8.71 2.40
N LEU A 133 -15.54 -8.27 3.05
CA LEU A 133 -15.63 -6.89 3.52
C LEU A 133 -15.21 -6.82 4.99
N ASP A 134 -14.35 -5.86 5.32
CA ASP A 134 -14.04 -5.54 6.70
C ASP A 134 -15.27 -4.92 7.42
N PRO A 135 -15.21 -4.66 8.74
CA PRO A 135 -16.32 -4.07 9.48
C PRO A 135 -16.80 -2.72 8.93
N ASP A 136 -15.91 -1.91 8.33
CA ASP A 136 -16.22 -0.61 7.75
C ASP A 136 -16.58 -0.66 6.26
N GLY A 137 -16.51 -1.86 5.65
CA GLY A 137 -16.90 -2.10 4.26
C GLY A 137 -15.78 -1.90 3.25
N ASN A 138 -14.52 -1.85 3.67
CA ASN A 138 -13.38 -1.94 2.76
C ASN A 138 -13.25 -3.37 2.23
N SER A 139 -12.83 -3.51 0.96
CA SER A 139 -12.65 -4.81 0.31
C SER A 139 -11.28 -5.38 0.66
N VAL A 140 -11.26 -6.55 1.28
CA VAL A 140 -10.05 -7.24 1.74
C VAL A 140 -9.91 -8.55 0.99
N GLU A 141 -8.80 -8.72 0.27
CA GLU A 141 -8.52 -9.88 -0.57
C GLU A 141 -7.36 -10.69 -0.02
N ALA A 142 -7.46 -12.02 -0.07
CA ALA A 142 -6.29 -12.88 -0.13
C ALA A 142 -6.01 -13.25 -1.58
N VAL A 143 -4.78 -13.09 -2.04
CA VAL A 143 -4.39 -13.31 -3.43
C VAL A 143 -3.16 -14.21 -3.56
N HIS A 144 -3.25 -15.15 -4.51
CA HIS A 144 -2.14 -15.98 -4.95
C HIS A 144 -1.97 -15.85 -6.47
N GLY A 145 -0.73 -15.65 -6.94
CA GLY A 145 -0.39 -15.54 -8.36
C GLY A 145 1.07 -15.87 -8.63
N ASP A 146 1.48 -15.80 -9.91
CA ASP A 146 2.86 -16.08 -10.33
C ASP A 146 3.81 -14.96 -9.91
N ARG A 147 4.17 -14.89 -8.65
CA ARG A 147 5.35 -14.14 -8.22
C ARG A 147 6.43 -15.15 -7.88
N GLU A 148 7.44 -15.22 -8.75
CA GLU A 148 8.58 -16.11 -8.56
C GLU A 148 9.40 -15.68 -7.33
N ASP A 149 9.54 -16.60 -6.36
CA ASP A 149 10.66 -16.84 -5.45
C ASP A 149 11.26 -15.74 -4.56
N ALA A 150 10.77 -14.50 -4.54
CA ALA A 150 11.15 -13.57 -3.51
C ALA A 150 10.21 -13.77 -2.30
N VAL A 151 10.77 -14.08 -1.13
CA VAL A 151 10.02 -13.95 0.11
C VAL A 151 9.79 -12.45 0.32
N PRO A 152 8.55 -11.94 0.16
CA PRO A 152 8.30 -10.52 0.32
C PRO A 152 8.55 -10.12 1.77
N ASP A 153 9.00 -8.88 1.96
CA ASP A 153 9.25 -8.30 3.27
C ASP A 153 8.01 -7.48 3.71
N GLY A 154 6.82 -8.11 3.68
CA GLY A 154 5.55 -7.50 4.03
C GLY A 154 4.36 -8.35 3.55
N CYS A 155 3.18 -8.15 4.14
CA CYS A 155 1.97 -8.90 3.84
C CYS A 155 1.10 -8.28 2.74
N VAL A 156 1.20 -6.97 2.50
CA VAL A 156 0.41 -6.27 1.48
C VAL A 156 0.94 -6.59 0.08
N ASP A 157 0.10 -7.17 -0.76
CA ASP A 157 0.38 -7.46 -2.17
C ASP A 157 0.10 -6.26 -3.08
N HIS A 158 -1.08 -5.67 -2.93
CA HIS A 158 -1.48 -4.52 -3.73
C HIS A 158 -2.59 -3.70 -3.07
N LEU A 159 -2.72 -2.46 -3.54
CA LEU A 159 -3.83 -1.56 -3.24
C LEU A 159 -4.55 -1.16 -4.52
N TRP A 160 -5.89 -1.04 -4.43
CA TRP A 160 -6.70 -0.32 -5.42
C TRP A 160 -7.34 0.87 -4.73
N ILE A 161 -6.97 2.05 -5.19
CA ILE A 161 -7.42 3.33 -4.69
C ILE A 161 -8.28 3.98 -5.77
N ARG A 162 -9.57 4.18 -5.48
CA ARG A 162 -10.47 4.91 -6.38
C ARG A 162 -10.25 6.39 -6.23
N VAL A 163 -9.86 7.01 -7.32
CA VAL A 163 -9.46 8.41 -7.38
C VAL A 163 -10.39 9.20 -8.30
N ARG A 164 -10.52 10.49 -8.05
CA ARG A 164 -11.36 11.39 -8.84
C ARG A 164 -10.83 11.56 -10.28
N ASP A 165 -9.52 11.69 -10.41
CA ASP A 165 -8.82 11.85 -11.69
C ASP A 165 -7.54 11.01 -11.70
N PRO A 166 -7.54 9.81 -12.35
CA PRO A 166 -6.34 8.97 -12.44
C PRO A 166 -5.12 9.68 -13.02
N GLN A 167 -5.33 10.66 -13.91
CA GLN A 167 -4.21 11.39 -14.50
C GLN A 167 -3.63 12.46 -13.54
N ALA A 168 -4.46 13.05 -12.68
CA ALA A 168 -3.95 13.91 -11.59
C ALA A 168 -3.13 13.08 -10.59
N SER A 169 -3.66 11.94 -10.17
CA SER A 169 -2.97 11.01 -9.27
C SER A 169 -1.69 10.44 -9.93
N ARG A 170 -1.73 10.11 -11.24
CA ARG A 170 -0.54 9.74 -12.01
C ARG A 170 0.57 10.79 -11.90
N ARG A 171 0.23 12.07 -12.12
CA ARG A 171 1.21 13.16 -12.01
C ARG A 171 1.82 13.24 -10.62
N PHE A 172 1.01 13.10 -9.58
CA PHE A 172 1.48 13.08 -8.20
C PHE A 172 2.43 11.92 -7.95
N TYR A 173 1.96 10.69 -8.16
CA TYR A 173 2.75 9.49 -7.85
C TYR A 173 4.00 9.37 -8.71
N THR A 174 4.00 9.84 -9.96
CA THR A 174 5.23 9.89 -10.77
C THR A 174 6.21 10.97 -10.30
N THR A 175 5.74 12.06 -9.68
CA THR A 175 6.61 13.06 -9.04
C THR A 175 7.35 12.49 -7.84
N ILE A 176 6.68 11.68 -7.03
CA ILE A 176 7.28 11.11 -5.81
C ILE A 176 7.98 9.75 -6.05
N ALA A 177 7.69 9.08 -7.15
CA ALA A 177 8.18 7.73 -7.46
C ALA A 177 9.69 7.53 -7.25
N PRO A 178 10.59 8.48 -7.61
CA PRO A 178 12.02 8.34 -7.38
C PRO A 178 12.43 8.23 -5.91
N TYR A 179 11.58 8.72 -5.00
CA TYR A 179 11.82 8.74 -3.55
C TYR A 179 11.08 7.61 -2.82
N ALA A 180 10.04 7.07 -3.46
CA ALA A 180 9.16 6.02 -2.93
C ALA A 180 9.48 4.63 -3.50
N GLY A 181 10.51 4.49 -4.32
CA GLY A 181 10.88 3.20 -4.94
C GLY A 181 9.83 2.67 -5.93
N LEU A 182 9.00 3.55 -6.49
CA LEU A 182 7.93 3.19 -7.41
C LEU A 182 8.31 3.40 -8.87
N CYS A 183 7.73 2.58 -9.75
CA CYS A 183 7.83 2.73 -11.20
C CYS A 183 6.44 2.65 -11.83
N LEU A 184 6.19 3.46 -12.86
CA LEU A 184 4.96 3.38 -13.63
C LEU A 184 4.93 2.05 -14.42
N ALA A 185 3.99 1.18 -14.07
CA ALA A 185 3.85 -0.15 -14.67
C ALA A 185 2.74 -0.21 -15.73
N HIS A 186 1.66 0.58 -15.53
CA HIS A 186 0.51 0.60 -16.42
C HIS A 186 -0.07 2.01 -16.49
N ASP A 187 -0.50 2.45 -17.68
CA ASP A 187 -1.03 3.81 -17.90
C ASP A 187 -2.13 3.76 -18.97
N GLU A 188 -3.37 3.65 -18.50
CA GLU A 188 -4.57 3.69 -19.33
C GLU A 188 -5.53 4.77 -18.81
N PRO A 189 -6.46 5.28 -19.64
CA PRO A 189 -7.34 6.38 -19.26
C PRO A 189 -8.10 6.19 -17.94
N GLY A 190 -8.53 4.98 -17.62
CA GLY A 190 -9.30 4.65 -16.41
C GLY A 190 -8.46 4.03 -15.28
N ARG A 191 -7.18 3.72 -15.52
CA ARG A 191 -6.33 3.05 -14.54
C ARG A 191 -4.86 3.36 -14.74
N VAL A 192 -4.23 3.77 -13.67
CA VAL A 192 -2.78 3.93 -13.60
C VAL A 192 -2.25 2.98 -12.53
N GLN A 193 -1.21 2.22 -12.82
CA GLN A 193 -0.58 1.35 -11.84
C GLN A 193 0.90 1.72 -11.67
N LEU A 194 1.30 1.86 -10.42
CA LEU A 194 2.70 1.96 -10.03
C LEU A 194 3.07 0.67 -9.30
N SER A 195 4.27 0.18 -9.56
CA SER A 195 4.79 -1.05 -8.94
C SER A 195 6.18 -0.81 -8.39
N GLY A 196 6.55 -1.56 -7.40
CA GLY A 196 7.90 -1.65 -6.88
C GLY A 196 8.37 -3.10 -6.81
N PRO A 197 9.32 -3.42 -5.93
CA PRO A 197 9.93 -4.75 -5.87
C PRO A 197 8.93 -5.87 -5.59
N ASP A 198 7.97 -5.64 -4.71
CA ASP A 198 7.09 -6.68 -4.18
C ASP A 198 5.61 -6.34 -4.22
N SER A 199 5.22 -5.07 -4.34
CA SER A 199 3.83 -4.61 -4.24
C SER A 199 3.46 -3.61 -5.34
N SER A 200 2.17 -3.29 -5.44
CA SER A 200 1.68 -2.29 -6.40
C SER A 200 0.51 -1.45 -5.88
N ILE A 201 0.34 -0.27 -6.49
CA ILE A 201 -0.79 0.62 -6.27
C ILE A 201 -1.49 0.82 -7.61
N SER A 202 -2.78 0.51 -7.69
CA SER A 202 -3.64 0.85 -8.82
C SER A 202 -4.53 2.05 -8.45
N LEU A 203 -4.43 3.12 -9.23
CA LEU A 203 -5.23 4.33 -9.14
C LEU A 203 -6.33 4.22 -10.19
N VAL A 204 -7.59 4.10 -9.75
CA VAL A 204 -8.70 3.72 -10.63
C VAL A 204 -9.77 4.80 -10.64
N GLY A 205 -10.17 5.23 -11.85
CA GLY A 205 -11.32 6.11 -12.08
C GLY A 205 -12.49 5.30 -12.62
N ASP A 206 -13.43 4.96 -11.75
CA ASP A 206 -14.70 4.31 -12.13
C ASP A 206 -15.89 5.03 -11.45
N GLU A 207 -17.11 4.57 -11.68
CA GLU A 207 -18.32 5.19 -11.14
C GLU A 207 -18.61 4.84 -9.66
N ARG A 208 -17.78 4.00 -9.05
CA ARG A 208 -17.94 3.60 -7.64
C ARG A 208 -17.45 4.71 -6.69
N PRO A 209 -17.86 4.68 -5.41
CA PRO A 209 -17.39 5.64 -4.42
C PRO A 209 -15.87 5.71 -4.36
N LEU A 210 -15.34 6.92 -4.19
CA LEU A 210 -13.92 7.16 -4.03
C LEU A 210 -13.38 6.46 -2.77
N THR A 211 -12.10 6.11 -2.81
CA THR A 211 -11.37 5.77 -1.59
C THR A 211 -11.12 7.06 -0.81
N GLU A 212 -11.29 7.01 0.50
CA GLU A 212 -11.13 8.15 1.40
C GLU A 212 -10.13 7.83 2.52
N HIS A 213 -9.26 8.79 2.83
CA HIS A 213 -8.43 8.84 4.03
C HIS A 213 -7.53 7.62 4.26
N VAL A 214 -6.84 7.17 3.23
CA VAL A 214 -5.78 6.16 3.37
C VAL A 214 -4.45 6.85 3.72
N HIS A 215 -3.63 6.23 4.57
CA HIS A 215 -2.25 6.60 4.81
C HIS A 215 -1.31 5.61 4.13
N LEU A 216 -0.35 6.14 3.35
CA LEU A 216 0.64 5.36 2.60
C LEU A 216 2.04 5.83 2.98
N ALA A 217 2.83 4.99 3.60
CA ALA A 217 4.22 5.28 3.91
C ALA A 217 5.16 4.44 3.05
N PHE A 218 6.19 5.10 2.53
CA PHE A 218 7.23 4.49 1.70
C PHE A 218 8.59 4.56 2.41
N PRO A 219 9.38 3.48 2.43
CA PRO A 219 10.65 3.44 3.13
C PRO A 219 11.72 4.27 2.41
N ALA A 220 12.54 4.95 3.17
CA ALA A 220 13.76 5.60 2.71
C ALA A 220 14.98 5.14 3.51
N ARG A 221 16.16 5.15 2.89
CA ARG A 221 17.42 4.75 3.53
C ARG A 221 18.20 5.93 4.12
N ALA A 222 17.73 7.16 3.87
CA ALA A 222 18.42 8.37 4.34
C ALA A 222 17.44 9.53 4.49
N ASP A 223 17.65 10.36 5.49
CA ASP A 223 16.90 11.60 5.71
C ASP A 223 16.96 12.55 4.51
N ALA A 224 18.04 12.48 3.73
CA ALA A 224 18.17 13.27 2.50
C ALA A 224 17.09 12.90 1.45
N THR A 225 16.70 11.62 1.36
CA THR A 225 15.61 11.14 0.49
C THR A 225 14.26 11.69 0.97
N VAL A 226 14.01 11.66 2.29
CA VAL A 226 12.80 12.23 2.91
C VAL A 226 12.67 13.71 2.62
N ARG A 227 13.77 14.47 2.78
CA ARG A 227 13.80 15.91 2.44
C ARG A 227 13.58 16.17 0.95
N ALA A 228 14.17 15.37 0.07
CA ALA A 228 14.04 15.52 -1.37
C ALA A 228 12.63 15.19 -1.86
N PHE A 229 11.99 14.15 -1.31
CA PHE A 229 10.58 13.83 -1.54
C PHE A 229 9.68 15.04 -1.25
N HIS A 230 9.76 15.58 -0.04
CA HIS A 230 8.93 16.71 0.38
C HIS A 230 9.15 17.93 -0.49
N ALA A 231 10.42 18.28 -0.75
CA ALA A 231 10.77 19.42 -1.60
C ALA A 231 10.22 19.25 -3.04
N ALA A 232 10.31 18.05 -3.62
CA ALA A 232 9.79 17.77 -4.95
C ALA A 232 8.26 17.88 -5.02
N ALA A 233 7.55 17.35 -4.02
CA ALA A 233 6.10 17.44 -3.93
C ALA A 233 5.63 18.89 -3.81
N LEU A 234 6.24 19.70 -2.93
CA LEU A 234 5.89 21.12 -2.77
C LEU A 234 6.25 21.94 -4.02
N ALA A 235 7.37 21.67 -4.67
CA ALA A 235 7.75 22.35 -5.92
C ALA A 235 6.77 22.05 -7.07
N ALA A 236 6.11 20.89 -7.04
CA ALA A 236 5.05 20.51 -7.97
C ALA A 236 3.66 21.06 -7.56
N GLY A 237 3.54 21.77 -6.44
CA GLY A 237 2.33 22.43 -5.98
C GLY A 237 1.41 21.56 -5.12
N TYR A 238 1.89 20.41 -4.62
CA TYR A 238 1.10 19.55 -3.73
C TYR A 238 1.09 20.09 -2.30
N GLN A 239 0.08 19.71 -1.54
CA GLN A 239 -0.17 20.24 -0.20
C GLN A 239 0.78 19.61 0.82
N ASP A 240 1.45 20.48 1.61
CA ASP A 240 2.19 20.07 2.80
C ASP A 240 1.26 19.50 3.86
N HIS A 241 1.65 18.36 4.43
CA HIS A 241 0.94 17.72 5.55
C HIS A 241 1.89 17.40 6.72
N GLY A 242 3.14 17.76 6.62
CA GLY A 242 4.14 17.61 7.66
C GLY A 242 5.57 17.71 7.13
N ALA A 243 6.26 18.81 7.48
CA ALA A 243 7.63 19.04 7.04
C ALA A 243 8.59 17.94 7.50
N PRO A 244 9.71 17.72 6.78
CA PRO A 244 10.72 16.72 7.16
C PRO A 244 11.24 16.95 8.57
N GLY A 245 11.24 15.90 9.39
CA GLY A 245 11.71 15.98 10.77
C GLY A 245 11.61 14.66 11.52
N GLU A 246 12.28 14.62 12.67
CA GLU A 246 12.19 13.49 13.58
C GLU A 246 10.79 13.43 14.23
N ARG A 247 10.26 12.23 14.37
CA ARG A 247 8.99 11.91 15.02
C ARG A 247 9.26 10.94 16.18
N ALA A 248 9.93 11.45 17.21
CA ALA A 248 10.31 10.64 18.38
C ALA A 248 9.09 10.04 19.12
N VAL A 249 7.88 10.52 18.86
CA VAL A 249 6.62 9.95 19.36
C VAL A 249 6.41 8.53 18.87
N TYR A 250 6.84 8.19 17.64
CA TYR A 250 6.76 6.82 17.14
C TYR A 250 7.93 5.97 17.66
N HIS A 251 9.16 6.42 17.45
CA HIS A 251 10.38 5.87 18.07
C HIS A 251 11.58 6.81 17.81
N PRO A 252 12.65 6.72 18.60
CA PRO A 252 13.87 7.47 18.33
C PRO A 252 14.44 7.15 16.94
N GLY A 253 14.78 8.19 16.18
CA GLY A 253 15.34 8.06 14.84
C GLY A 253 14.29 7.93 13.71
N TYR A 254 12.97 7.88 14.02
CA TYR A 254 11.94 7.98 13.00
C TYR A 254 11.97 9.36 12.36
N TYR A 255 12.39 9.45 11.11
CA TYR A 255 12.48 10.69 10.35
C TYR A 255 11.56 10.64 9.13
N GLY A 256 10.46 11.39 9.16
CA GLY A 256 9.39 11.35 8.16
C GLY A 256 9.04 12.72 7.61
N ALA A 257 8.40 12.73 6.44
CA ALA A 257 7.74 13.89 5.85
C ALA A 257 6.46 13.45 5.15
N PHE A 258 5.46 14.33 5.17
CA PHE A 258 4.09 14.03 4.75
C PHE A 258 3.57 15.05 3.75
N VAL A 259 2.84 14.60 2.74
CA VAL A 259 2.11 15.45 1.79
C VAL A 259 0.75 14.82 1.50
N LEU A 260 -0.23 15.64 1.06
CA LEU A 260 -1.49 15.10 0.58
C LEU A 260 -1.44 14.84 -0.93
N ASP A 261 -1.97 13.71 -1.35
CA ASP A 261 -2.19 13.43 -2.75
C ASP A 261 -3.41 14.24 -3.29
N PRO A 262 -3.73 14.20 -4.59
CA PRO A 262 -4.84 14.98 -5.17
C PRO A 262 -6.23 14.67 -4.60
N ASP A 263 -6.43 13.50 -3.99
CA ASP A 263 -7.70 13.09 -3.36
C ASP A 263 -7.69 13.26 -1.84
N GLY A 264 -6.56 13.70 -1.25
CA GLY A 264 -6.40 13.99 0.17
C GLY A 264 -5.90 12.80 0.99
N HIS A 265 -5.34 11.78 0.35
CA HIS A 265 -4.65 10.70 1.05
C HIS A 265 -3.34 11.20 1.64
N ASN A 266 -3.03 10.75 2.85
CA ASN A 266 -1.76 11.07 3.51
C ASN A 266 -0.64 10.19 2.94
N VAL A 267 0.36 10.82 2.35
CA VAL A 267 1.50 10.13 1.73
C VAL A 267 2.78 10.53 2.42
N GLU A 268 3.49 9.54 2.92
CA GLU A 268 4.71 9.68 3.70
C GLU A 268 5.91 9.03 2.99
N VAL A 269 7.09 9.62 3.20
CA VAL A 269 8.37 8.93 3.03
C VAL A 269 9.11 8.97 4.36
N VAL A 270 9.55 7.81 4.84
CA VAL A 270 10.12 7.64 6.18
C VAL A 270 11.46 6.91 6.17
N ASN A 271 12.40 7.39 6.98
CA ASN A 271 13.65 6.71 7.32
C ASN A 271 13.67 6.42 8.81
N HIS A 272 13.76 5.16 9.17
CA HIS A 272 13.77 4.73 10.56
C HIS A 272 15.12 4.95 11.27
N ASN A 273 16.20 5.23 10.54
CA ASN A 273 17.58 5.36 11.08
C ASN A 273 17.95 4.18 12.01
N ARG A 274 17.42 2.98 11.71
CA ARG A 274 17.85 1.76 12.39
C ARG A 274 19.19 1.34 11.80
N GLY A 275 20.27 1.53 12.56
CA GLY A 275 21.62 1.16 12.20
C GLY A 275 21.87 -0.34 12.18
#